data_35bf14540b759cf4cfbf1e9cd2aaba30
#
_entry.id   35bf14540b759cf4cfbf1e9cd2aaba30
#
_cell.length_a   1.000
_cell.length_b   1.000
_cell.length_c   1.000
_cell.angle_alpha   90.00
_cell.angle_beta   90.00
_cell.angle_gamma   90.00
#
_symmetry.space_group_name_H-M   'P 1'
#
loop_
_entity.id
_entity.type
_entity.pdbx_description
1 polymer ?
#
loop_
_entity_poly.entity_id
_entity_poly.type
_entity_poly.pdbx_seq_one_letter_code
_entity_poly.pdbx_strand_id
1 'polypeptide(L)'
;MTEPKTFTLDVPGAVLHYDVRANDDSDYPVLLMIGSPMGAEGFTTQAGHFADRTVVTYDPRSSQRSQRTDGALETTPDEHADDLHRLITGLGAGPVDIFASSGGAVNALALVARHPGQVRVLVAHEPPAFQELPDREEALATTTAIRELFYREGFGPAMARFIAVVSHEGPLPDGYASQPGPDPAMFGLPAGDDGNRNDPLLGHNIITCTHYRLDFGALRAASTLIVIGVGTASAQQIAGRAGAAVAARLGLEPVAFPGGHDGFLGGEYGGMGEPDAFAAVLRRALDG
;
A
#
# COMPACT_ATOMS: atom_id res chain seq x y z
N MET A 1 -5.22 24.87 -5.62
CA MET A 1 -4.34 23.92 -4.88
C MET A 1 -2.97 24.57 -4.77
N THR A 2 -2.40 24.61 -3.59
CA THR A 2 -0.98 24.94 -3.39
C THR A 2 -0.13 23.83 -4.02
N GLU A 3 0.86 24.20 -4.84
CA GLU A 3 1.84 23.24 -5.33
C GLU A 3 2.55 22.58 -4.15
N PRO A 4 2.83 21.28 -4.21
CA PRO A 4 3.53 20.60 -3.12
C PRO A 4 4.95 21.12 -2.98
N LYS A 5 5.40 21.29 -1.73
CA LYS A 5 6.81 21.50 -1.43
C LYS A 5 7.45 20.16 -1.11
N THR A 6 8.54 19.84 -1.79
CA THR A 6 9.30 18.60 -1.59
C THR A 6 10.35 18.78 -0.51
N PHE A 7 10.48 17.78 0.34
CA PHE A 7 11.45 17.69 1.42
C PHE A 7 12.13 16.32 1.41
N THR A 8 13.22 16.22 2.15
CA THR A 8 13.90 14.97 2.44
C THR A 8 13.97 14.72 3.94
N LEU A 9 14.00 13.45 4.32
CA LEU A 9 14.18 12.99 5.69
C LEU A 9 15.24 11.90 5.72
N ASP A 10 16.33 12.15 6.44
CA ASP A 10 17.31 11.12 6.74
C ASP A 10 16.75 10.18 7.81
N VAL A 11 16.71 8.88 7.48
CA VAL A 11 16.32 7.82 8.39
C VAL A 11 17.42 6.75 8.43
N PRO A 12 17.45 5.86 9.43
CA PRO A 12 18.44 4.78 9.43
C PRO A 12 18.38 3.95 8.15
N GLY A 13 19.46 3.95 7.38
CA GLY A 13 19.62 3.18 6.16
C GLY A 13 18.89 3.71 4.93
N ALA A 14 18.32 4.93 4.96
CA ALA A 14 17.69 5.53 3.77
C ALA A 14 17.59 7.06 3.86
N VAL A 15 17.35 7.68 2.69
CA VAL A 15 16.87 9.07 2.57
C VAL A 15 15.48 9.01 1.93
N LEU A 16 14.48 9.48 2.66
CA LEU A 16 13.09 9.52 2.19
C LEU A 16 12.80 10.87 1.54
N HIS A 17 12.00 10.86 0.47
CA HIS A 17 11.42 12.06 -0.13
C HIS A 17 9.94 12.12 0.19
N TYR A 18 9.46 13.32 0.54
CA TYR A 18 8.04 13.54 0.80
C TYR A 18 7.61 14.92 0.35
N ASP A 19 6.34 15.05 0.03
CA ASP A 19 5.72 16.27 -0.46
C ASP A 19 4.66 16.76 0.52
N VAL A 20 4.66 18.05 0.83
CA VAL A 20 3.70 18.69 1.72
C VAL A 20 2.87 19.70 0.93
N ARG A 21 1.56 19.50 0.93
CA ARG A 21 0.56 20.46 0.48
C ARG A 21 -0.03 21.12 1.71
N ALA A 22 0.59 22.19 2.15
CA ALA A 22 0.23 22.87 3.39
C ALA A 22 -1.09 23.63 3.25
N ASN A 23 -1.90 23.56 4.30
CA ASN A 23 -3.02 24.45 4.57
C ASN A 23 -2.90 24.89 6.03
N ASP A 24 -2.28 26.08 6.24
CA ASP A 24 -1.97 26.60 7.58
C ASP A 24 -3.23 27.13 8.30
N ASP A 25 -4.33 27.31 7.59
CA ASP A 25 -5.62 27.77 8.12
C ASP A 25 -6.55 26.59 8.54
N SER A 26 -6.06 25.35 8.40
CA SER A 26 -6.87 24.15 8.66
C SER A 26 -6.81 23.72 10.11
N ASP A 27 -7.97 23.46 10.71
CA ASP A 27 -8.11 22.82 12.02
C ASP A 27 -8.10 21.28 11.95
N TYR A 28 -8.11 20.71 10.74
CA TYR A 28 -8.05 19.26 10.57
C TYR A 28 -6.66 18.70 10.87
N PRO A 29 -6.55 17.48 11.41
CA PRO A 29 -5.27 16.79 11.49
C PRO A 29 -4.62 16.64 10.11
N VAL A 30 -3.29 16.62 10.08
CA VAL A 30 -2.54 16.32 8.84
C VAL A 30 -2.98 14.97 8.30
N LEU A 31 -3.24 14.90 6.98
CA LEU A 31 -3.56 13.67 6.28
C LEU A 31 -2.33 13.13 5.54
N LEU A 32 -1.83 11.98 5.94
CA LEU A 32 -0.85 11.23 5.18
C LEU A 32 -1.57 10.32 4.17
N MET A 33 -1.12 10.35 2.90
CA MET A 33 -1.53 9.38 1.89
C MET A 33 -0.33 8.55 1.49
N ILE A 34 -0.43 7.23 1.70
CA ILE A 34 0.71 6.32 1.59
C ILE A 34 0.39 5.07 0.78
N GLY A 35 1.31 4.71 -0.10
CA GLY A 35 1.34 3.44 -0.84
C GLY A 35 2.61 2.66 -0.53
N SER A 36 2.75 1.48 -1.10
CA SER A 36 3.99 0.72 -1.19
C SER A 36 3.84 -0.41 -2.23
N PRO A 37 4.70 -0.48 -3.25
CA PRO A 37 5.83 0.42 -3.53
C PRO A 37 5.44 1.73 -4.22
N MET A 38 4.15 1.99 -4.44
CA MET A 38 3.65 3.23 -5.03
C MET A 38 4.06 4.44 -4.18
N GLY A 39 4.61 5.47 -4.82
CA GLY A 39 5.05 6.69 -4.18
C GLY A 39 4.03 7.83 -4.19
N ALA A 40 4.50 9.02 -3.86
CA ALA A 40 3.72 10.26 -3.74
C ALA A 40 2.89 10.60 -4.98
N GLU A 41 3.42 10.32 -6.17
CA GLU A 41 2.78 10.61 -7.46
C GLU A 41 1.40 9.95 -7.57
N GLY A 42 1.25 8.70 -7.09
CA GLY A 42 0.00 7.96 -7.15
C GLY A 42 -1.16 8.57 -6.36
N PHE A 43 -0.89 9.57 -5.52
CA PHE A 43 -1.91 10.25 -4.72
C PHE A 43 -2.22 11.66 -5.19
N THR A 44 -1.73 12.07 -6.38
CA THR A 44 -1.86 13.46 -6.85
C THR A 44 -3.32 13.90 -6.98
N THR A 45 -4.14 13.12 -7.66
CA THR A 45 -5.59 13.40 -7.80
C THR A 45 -6.28 13.35 -6.45
N GLN A 46 -6.05 12.29 -5.68
CA GLN A 46 -6.71 12.11 -4.39
C GLN A 46 -6.36 13.22 -3.38
N ALA A 47 -5.09 13.67 -3.34
CA ALA A 47 -4.67 14.79 -2.50
C ALA A 47 -5.40 16.09 -2.87
N GLY A 48 -5.75 16.26 -4.15
CA GLY A 48 -6.52 17.39 -4.65
C GLY A 48 -7.91 17.53 -4.02
N HIS A 49 -8.54 16.44 -3.64
CA HIS A 49 -9.85 16.45 -2.99
C HIS A 49 -9.80 16.86 -1.51
N PHE A 50 -8.61 17.00 -0.92
CA PHE A 50 -8.39 17.32 0.50
C PHE A 50 -7.63 18.64 0.70
N ALA A 51 -7.88 19.63 -0.20
CA ALA A 51 -7.24 20.94 -0.13
C ALA A 51 -7.64 21.78 1.12
N ASP A 52 -8.65 21.34 1.85
CA ASP A 52 -9.13 21.92 3.11
C ASP A 52 -8.27 21.55 4.32
N ARG A 53 -7.24 20.70 4.12
CA ARG A 53 -6.30 20.28 5.17
C ARG A 53 -4.89 20.14 4.62
N THR A 54 -3.89 20.11 5.51
CA THR A 54 -2.54 19.75 5.10
C THR A 54 -2.47 18.29 4.70
N VAL A 55 -1.99 18.02 3.47
CA VAL A 55 -1.78 16.67 2.94
C VAL A 55 -0.31 16.40 2.73
N VAL A 56 0.15 15.24 3.22
CA VAL A 56 1.52 14.75 3.05
C VAL A 56 1.49 13.45 2.27
N THR A 57 2.30 13.38 1.22
CA THR A 57 2.55 12.16 0.46
C THR A 57 4.04 11.86 0.47
N TYR A 58 4.46 10.59 0.40
CA TYR A 58 5.88 10.25 0.42
C TYR A 58 6.20 9.11 -0.53
N ASP A 59 7.46 9.03 -0.90
CA ASP A 59 7.98 7.87 -1.61
C ASP A 59 8.53 6.88 -0.58
N PRO A 60 8.03 5.64 -0.54
CA PRO A 60 8.54 4.68 0.42
C PRO A 60 10.01 4.33 0.13
N ARG A 61 10.72 3.88 1.14
CA ARG A 61 12.09 3.39 1.06
C ARG A 61 12.28 2.47 -0.15
N SER A 62 13.34 2.67 -0.93
CA SER A 62 13.67 1.93 -2.16
C SER A 62 12.70 2.15 -3.33
N SER A 63 11.85 3.17 -3.27
CA SER A 63 10.88 3.47 -4.33
C SER A 63 11.01 4.92 -4.79
N GLN A 64 10.78 5.14 -6.08
CA GLN A 64 10.77 6.46 -6.71
C GLN A 64 12.04 7.29 -6.36
N ARG A 65 11.86 8.43 -5.68
CA ARG A 65 12.95 9.34 -5.30
C ARG A 65 13.69 8.90 -4.02
N SER A 66 13.06 8.05 -3.18
CA SER A 66 13.65 7.60 -1.93
C SER A 66 14.71 6.53 -2.13
N GLN A 67 15.88 6.72 -1.52
CA GLN A 67 17.04 5.88 -1.73
C GLN A 67 17.44 5.14 -0.46
N ARG A 68 17.70 3.85 -0.61
CA ARG A 68 18.30 3.04 0.44
C ARG A 68 19.83 3.21 0.42
N THR A 69 20.44 3.33 1.59
CA THR A 69 21.88 3.60 1.74
C THR A 69 22.64 2.51 2.51
N ASP A 70 21.94 1.52 3.06
CA ASP A 70 22.52 0.44 3.87
C ASP A 70 22.85 -0.83 3.08
N GLY A 71 22.49 -0.86 1.78
CA GLY A 71 22.77 -2.00 0.89
C GLY A 71 21.87 -3.22 1.09
N ALA A 72 20.86 -3.16 1.98
CA ALA A 72 19.89 -4.24 2.09
C ALA A 72 18.98 -4.30 0.85
N LEU A 73 18.58 -5.51 0.47
CA LEU A 73 17.78 -5.72 -0.75
C LEU A 73 16.28 -5.65 -0.47
N GLU A 74 15.81 -6.17 0.64
CA GLU A 74 14.39 -6.23 0.98
C GLU A 74 14.01 -5.06 1.90
N THR A 75 12.75 -4.63 1.81
CA THR A 75 12.11 -3.72 2.75
C THR A 75 11.06 -4.48 3.54
N THR A 76 10.89 -4.17 4.81
CA THR A 76 9.89 -4.83 5.65
C THR A 76 8.83 -3.84 6.13
N PRO A 77 7.59 -4.29 6.42
CA PRO A 77 6.58 -3.43 7.03
C PRO A 77 7.05 -2.79 8.35
N ASP A 78 7.90 -3.45 9.12
CA ASP A 78 8.47 -2.88 10.34
C ASP A 78 9.42 -1.71 10.07
N GLU A 79 10.28 -1.82 9.04
CA GLU A 79 11.13 -0.69 8.60
C GLU A 79 10.29 0.47 8.09
N HIS A 80 9.27 0.19 7.28
CA HIS A 80 8.34 1.22 6.81
C HIS A 80 7.56 1.87 7.95
N ALA A 81 7.16 1.11 8.96
CA ALA A 81 6.51 1.63 10.16
C ALA A 81 7.43 2.60 10.92
N ASP A 82 8.71 2.25 11.08
CA ASP A 82 9.71 3.11 11.70
C ASP A 82 10.01 4.38 10.86
N ASP A 83 10.00 4.27 9.53
CA ASP A 83 10.10 5.42 8.62
C ASP A 83 8.92 6.37 8.77
N LEU A 84 7.69 5.84 8.77
CA LEU A 84 6.46 6.63 8.97
C LEU A 84 6.44 7.28 10.35
N HIS A 85 6.84 6.55 11.40
CA HIS A 85 7.01 7.11 12.74
C HIS A 85 7.92 8.34 12.75
N ARG A 86 9.08 8.25 12.08
CA ARG A 86 10.04 9.36 11.98
C ARG A 86 9.49 10.51 11.15
N LEU A 87 8.80 10.21 10.04
CA LEU A 87 8.17 11.23 9.21
C LEU A 87 7.12 12.00 10.02
N ILE A 88 6.20 11.33 10.71
CA ILE A 88 5.17 11.96 11.54
C ILE A 88 5.80 12.80 12.66
N THR A 89 6.85 12.28 13.30
CA THR A 89 7.60 13.01 14.33
C THR A 89 8.26 14.26 13.76
N GLY A 90 8.88 14.14 12.58
CA GLY A 90 9.55 15.25 11.90
C GLY A 90 8.61 16.35 11.41
N LEU A 91 7.36 16.01 11.10
CA LEU A 91 6.31 16.99 10.76
C LEU A 91 5.90 17.84 11.97
N GLY A 92 6.16 17.39 13.21
CA GLY A 92 5.74 18.09 14.43
C GLY A 92 4.23 18.19 14.57
N ALA A 93 3.47 17.45 13.76
CA ALA A 93 2.03 17.36 13.85
C ALA A 93 1.64 16.45 15.02
N GLY A 94 0.50 16.70 15.65
CA GLY A 94 -0.09 15.78 16.63
C GLY A 94 -0.47 14.44 15.98
N PRO A 95 -1.39 13.64 16.56
CA PRO A 95 -1.86 12.45 15.89
C PRO A 95 -2.42 12.78 14.51
N VAL A 96 -1.92 12.08 13.48
CA VAL A 96 -2.30 12.30 12.09
C VAL A 96 -3.44 11.37 11.65
N ASP A 97 -4.09 11.72 10.55
CA ASP A 97 -4.95 10.80 9.82
C ASP A 97 -4.13 10.15 8.69
N ILE A 98 -4.44 8.88 8.38
CA ILE A 98 -3.77 8.18 7.29
C ILE A 98 -4.81 7.56 6.36
N PHE A 99 -4.67 7.83 5.05
CA PHE A 99 -5.16 6.98 3.98
C PHE A 99 -4.00 6.15 3.45
N ALA A 100 -4.12 4.83 3.57
CA ALA A 100 -3.09 3.90 3.13
C ALA A 100 -3.66 2.87 2.16
N SER A 101 -3.00 2.64 1.02
CA SER A 101 -3.45 1.68 0.02
C SER A 101 -2.43 0.56 -0.19
N SER A 102 -2.95 -0.66 -0.44
CA SER A 102 -2.14 -1.83 -0.80
C SER A 102 -1.06 -2.15 0.25
N GLY A 103 0.20 -2.34 -0.16
CA GLY A 103 1.33 -2.54 0.75
C GLY A 103 1.49 -1.39 1.75
N GLY A 104 1.14 -0.16 1.38
CA GLY A 104 1.08 0.98 2.31
C GLY A 104 0.11 0.74 3.46
N ALA A 105 -1.01 0.05 3.22
CA ALA A 105 -1.97 -0.30 4.27
C ALA A 105 -1.39 -1.31 5.26
N VAL A 106 -0.59 -2.29 4.81
CA VAL A 106 0.14 -3.20 5.70
C VAL A 106 1.17 -2.43 6.55
N ASN A 107 1.91 -1.51 5.93
CA ASN A 107 2.89 -0.67 6.61
C ASN A 107 2.23 0.24 7.67
N ALA A 108 1.06 0.81 7.36
CA ALA A 108 0.30 1.64 8.30
C ALA A 108 -0.29 0.84 9.46
N LEU A 109 -0.75 -0.39 9.21
CA LEU A 109 -1.17 -1.29 10.29
C LEU A 109 0.01 -1.65 11.20
N ALA A 110 1.20 -1.91 10.62
CA ALA A 110 2.42 -2.12 11.42
C ALA A 110 2.79 -0.88 12.23
N LEU A 111 2.66 0.33 11.67
CA LEU A 111 2.87 1.59 12.40
C LEU A 111 1.93 1.70 13.60
N VAL A 112 0.63 1.49 13.42
CA VAL A 112 -0.36 1.58 14.52
C VAL A 112 -0.04 0.57 15.63
N ALA A 113 0.35 -0.65 15.27
CA ALA A 113 0.71 -1.68 16.26
C ALA A 113 1.97 -1.33 17.05
N ARG A 114 2.97 -0.70 16.42
CA ARG A 114 4.29 -0.41 17.02
C ARG A 114 4.35 0.96 17.70
N HIS A 115 3.62 1.95 17.19
CA HIS A 115 3.63 3.34 17.65
C HIS A 115 2.21 3.84 17.93
N PRO A 116 1.51 3.25 18.91
CA PRO A 116 0.14 3.64 19.23
C PRO A 116 0.09 5.10 19.67
N GLY A 117 -0.98 5.81 19.29
CA GLY A 117 -1.19 7.22 19.64
C GLY A 117 -0.65 8.20 18.59
N GLN A 118 0.10 7.79 17.57
CA GLN A 118 0.52 8.67 16.48
C GLN A 118 -0.53 8.83 15.38
N VAL A 119 -1.47 7.90 15.27
CA VAL A 119 -2.50 7.88 14.24
C VAL A 119 -3.87 8.00 14.91
N ARG A 120 -4.64 9.02 14.52
CA ARG A 120 -6.02 9.24 14.99
C ARG A 120 -6.99 8.31 14.26
N VAL A 121 -6.97 8.39 12.91
CA VAL A 121 -7.77 7.54 12.03
C VAL A 121 -6.85 6.91 10.98
N LEU A 122 -6.95 5.60 10.81
CA LEU A 122 -6.33 4.87 9.73
C LEU A 122 -7.42 4.30 8.81
N VAL A 123 -7.46 4.74 7.56
CA VAL A 123 -8.19 4.07 6.48
C VAL A 123 -7.20 3.21 5.70
N ALA A 124 -7.24 1.89 5.94
CA ALA A 124 -6.39 0.90 5.29
C ALA A 124 -7.17 0.24 4.14
N HIS A 125 -6.89 0.67 2.90
CA HIS A 125 -7.55 0.19 1.70
C HIS A 125 -6.82 -1.03 1.14
N GLU A 126 -7.52 -2.17 1.15
CA GLU A 126 -7.09 -3.45 0.57
C GLU A 126 -5.66 -3.88 0.95
N PRO A 127 -5.35 -4.00 2.26
CA PRO A 127 -4.05 -4.50 2.69
C PRO A 127 -3.85 -5.94 2.20
N PRO A 128 -2.76 -6.25 1.43
CA PRO A 128 -2.49 -7.59 0.92
C PRO A 128 -1.88 -8.50 2.01
N ALA A 129 -2.57 -8.63 3.13
CA ALA A 129 -2.19 -9.48 4.24
C ALA A 129 -2.60 -10.94 3.96
N PHE A 130 -1.88 -11.63 3.07
CA PHE A 130 -2.27 -12.95 2.58
C PHE A 130 -2.23 -14.06 3.63
N GLN A 131 -1.55 -13.82 4.76
CA GLN A 131 -1.60 -14.70 5.92
C GLN A 131 -3.02 -14.89 6.48
N GLU A 132 -3.93 -13.94 6.22
CA GLU A 132 -5.28 -13.94 6.76
C GLU A 132 -6.30 -14.60 5.83
N LEU A 133 -5.91 -14.92 4.60
CA LEU A 133 -6.79 -15.56 3.62
C LEU A 133 -7.10 -17.01 4.01
N PRO A 134 -8.32 -17.53 3.70
CA PRO A 134 -8.63 -18.95 3.86
C PRO A 134 -7.73 -19.85 3.00
N ASP A 135 -7.38 -19.40 1.79
CA ASP A 135 -6.47 -20.05 0.83
C ASP A 135 -5.01 -19.53 0.94
N ARG A 136 -4.61 -19.14 2.15
CA ARG A 136 -3.27 -18.52 2.41
C ARG A 136 -2.10 -19.36 1.93
N GLU A 137 -2.18 -20.68 2.03
CA GLU A 137 -1.07 -21.54 1.63
C GLU A 137 -0.77 -21.38 0.14
N GLU A 138 -1.80 -21.39 -0.70
CA GLU A 138 -1.65 -21.18 -2.13
C GLU A 138 -1.27 -19.73 -2.47
N ALA A 139 -1.85 -18.74 -1.77
CA ALA A 139 -1.54 -17.33 -1.97
C ALA A 139 -0.05 -17.01 -1.66
N LEU A 140 0.46 -17.54 -0.54
CA LEU A 140 1.86 -17.35 -0.14
C LEU A 140 2.82 -18.12 -1.06
N ALA A 141 2.48 -19.36 -1.45
CA ALA A 141 3.25 -20.13 -2.42
C ALA A 141 3.32 -19.40 -3.78
N THR A 142 2.20 -18.78 -4.20
CA THR A 142 2.14 -18.04 -5.47
C THR A 142 3.04 -16.81 -5.46
N THR A 143 3.04 -16.00 -4.40
CA THR A 143 3.94 -14.84 -4.31
C THR A 143 5.41 -15.26 -4.22
N THR A 144 5.71 -16.37 -3.57
CA THR A 144 7.05 -16.98 -3.56
C THR A 144 7.47 -17.37 -4.99
N ALA A 145 6.60 -18.07 -5.73
CA ALA A 145 6.87 -18.48 -7.11
C ALA A 145 7.05 -17.27 -8.05
N ILE A 146 6.32 -16.16 -7.84
CA ILE A 146 6.50 -14.90 -8.59
C ILE A 146 7.89 -14.32 -8.35
N ARG A 147 8.33 -14.24 -7.08
CA ARG A 147 9.67 -13.74 -6.75
C ARG A 147 10.77 -14.64 -7.34
N GLU A 148 10.63 -15.95 -7.22
CA GLU A 148 11.58 -16.90 -7.83
C GLU A 148 11.63 -16.75 -9.36
N LEU A 149 10.48 -16.54 -10.00
CA LEU A 149 10.38 -16.29 -11.43
C LEU A 149 11.10 -14.99 -11.81
N PHE A 150 10.94 -13.92 -11.02
CA PHE A 150 11.65 -12.66 -11.21
C PHE A 150 13.17 -12.84 -11.19
N TYR A 151 13.70 -13.59 -10.21
CA TYR A 151 15.13 -13.84 -10.14
C TYR A 151 15.66 -14.78 -11.25
N ARG A 152 14.81 -15.68 -11.78
CA ARG A 152 15.19 -16.64 -12.80
C ARG A 152 15.02 -16.10 -14.21
N GLU A 153 13.94 -15.37 -14.51
CA GLU A 153 13.52 -15.02 -15.87
C GLU A 153 13.30 -13.49 -16.07
N GLY A 154 13.46 -12.69 -15.03
CA GLY A 154 13.36 -11.24 -15.09
C GLY A 154 11.96 -10.67 -14.89
N PHE A 155 11.84 -9.37 -15.17
CA PHE A 155 10.66 -8.55 -14.83
C PHE A 155 9.40 -9.00 -15.57
N GLY A 156 9.47 -9.17 -16.89
CA GLY A 156 8.27 -9.37 -17.71
C GLY A 156 7.44 -10.60 -17.32
N PRO A 157 8.04 -11.82 -17.30
CA PRO A 157 7.34 -13.03 -16.89
C PRO A 157 6.77 -12.96 -15.47
N ALA A 158 7.54 -12.39 -14.54
CA ALA A 158 7.12 -12.27 -13.15
C ALA A 158 5.98 -11.26 -12.96
N MET A 159 6.04 -10.12 -13.64
CA MET A 159 4.99 -9.11 -13.62
C MET A 159 3.71 -9.60 -14.30
N ALA A 160 3.80 -10.32 -15.41
CA ALA A 160 2.65 -10.93 -16.08
C ALA A 160 1.93 -11.90 -15.13
N ARG A 161 2.69 -12.70 -14.39
CA ARG A 161 2.13 -13.61 -13.39
C ARG A 161 1.51 -12.86 -12.20
N PHE A 162 2.15 -11.78 -11.74
CA PHE A 162 1.61 -10.92 -10.68
C PHE A 162 0.26 -10.32 -11.12
N ILE A 163 0.17 -9.76 -12.34
CA ILE A 163 -1.08 -9.20 -12.89
C ILE A 163 -2.18 -10.27 -12.93
N ALA A 164 -1.85 -11.48 -13.36
CA ALA A 164 -2.83 -12.58 -13.41
C ALA A 164 -3.38 -12.92 -12.01
N VAL A 165 -2.53 -12.91 -10.98
CA VAL A 165 -2.93 -13.20 -9.59
C VAL A 165 -3.82 -12.09 -9.02
N VAL A 166 -3.42 -10.83 -9.19
CA VAL A 166 -4.19 -9.71 -8.62
C VAL A 166 -5.52 -9.48 -9.33
N SER A 167 -5.63 -9.96 -10.58
CA SER A 167 -6.88 -9.92 -11.36
C SER A 167 -7.76 -11.16 -11.17
N HIS A 168 -7.26 -12.20 -10.47
CA HIS A 168 -8.02 -13.42 -10.23
C HIS A 168 -9.15 -13.15 -9.23
N GLU A 169 -10.36 -13.64 -9.56
CA GLU A 169 -11.53 -13.53 -8.68
C GLU A 169 -11.76 -14.85 -7.93
N GLY A 170 -12.04 -14.75 -6.67
CA GLY A 170 -12.26 -15.89 -5.77
C GLY A 170 -10.98 -16.51 -5.21
N PRO A 171 -11.11 -17.63 -4.49
CA PRO A 171 -9.95 -18.34 -3.94
C PRO A 171 -9.05 -18.91 -5.04
N LEU A 172 -7.73 -18.85 -4.80
CA LEU A 172 -6.77 -19.50 -5.68
C LEU A 172 -6.96 -21.03 -5.59
N PRO A 173 -7.12 -21.73 -6.73
CA PRO A 173 -7.26 -23.19 -6.72
C PRO A 173 -5.94 -23.88 -6.34
N ASP A 174 -6.04 -25.09 -5.81
CA ASP A 174 -4.89 -25.91 -5.47
C ASP A 174 -3.93 -26.05 -6.66
N GLY A 175 -2.64 -25.85 -6.40
CA GLY A 175 -1.59 -25.94 -7.42
C GLY A 175 -1.47 -24.70 -8.32
N TYR A 176 -2.19 -23.61 -8.03
CA TYR A 176 -2.08 -22.36 -8.79
C TYR A 176 -0.64 -21.85 -8.86
N ALA A 177 0.11 -21.94 -7.74
CA ALA A 177 1.51 -21.53 -7.67
C ALA A 177 2.42 -22.26 -8.68
N SER A 178 2.05 -23.47 -9.09
CA SER A 178 2.80 -24.30 -10.03
C SER A 178 2.35 -24.15 -11.48
N GLN A 179 1.26 -23.43 -11.74
CA GLN A 179 0.78 -23.21 -13.10
C GLN A 179 1.73 -22.28 -13.88
N PRO A 180 1.87 -22.47 -15.19
CA PRO A 180 2.61 -21.52 -16.02
C PRO A 180 1.95 -20.15 -15.99
N GLY A 181 2.75 -19.08 -15.94
CA GLY A 181 2.25 -17.72 -16.08
C GLY A 181 1.75 -17.42 -17.49
N PRO A 182 0.95 -16.35 -17.67
CA PRO A 182 0.57 -15.88 -19.00
C PRO A 182 1.77 -15.31 -19.75
N ASP A 183 1.66 -15.23 -21.09
CA ASP A 183 2.65 -14.58 -21.93
C ASP A 183 2.76 -13.09 -21.56
N PRO A 184 3.96 -12.58 -21.21
CA PRO A 184 4.18 -11.16 -20.93
C PRO A 184 3.67 -10.22 -22.02
N ALA A 185 3.74 -10.64 -23.29
CA ALA A 185 3.28 -9.86 -24.43
C ALA A 185 1.77 -9.52 -24.37
N MET A 186 0.96 -10.33 -23.67
CA MET A 186 -0.46 -10.04 -23.47
C MET A 186 -0.70 -8.75 -22.66
N PHE A 187 0.29 -8.34 -21.89
CA PHE A 187 0.24 -7.13 -21.03
C PHE A 187 1.18 -6.02 -21.53
N GLY A 188 1.75 -6.18 -22.74
CA GLY A 188 2.72 -5.22 -23.27
C GLY A 188 4.06 -5.21 -22.52
N LEU A 189 4.36 -6.29 -21.79
CA LEU A 189 5.58 -6.43 -21.00
C LEU A 189 6.72 -7.04 -21.83
N PRO A 190 8.00 -6.73 -21.49
CA PRO A 190 9.14 -7.31 -22.20
C PRO A 190 9.22 -8.82 -21.99
N ALA A 191 9.48 -9.57 -23.06
CA ALA A 191 9.72 -11.02 -22.97
C ALA A 191 11.17 -11.36 -22.55
N GLY A 192 12.11 -10.43 -22.79
CA GLY A 192 13.54 -10.63 -22.49
C GLY A 192 13.90 -10.23 -21.05
N ASP A 193 14.88 -10.93 -20.52
CA ASP A 193 15.49 -10.57 -19.23
C ASP A 193 16.60 -9.53 -19.44
N ASP A 194 16.48 -8.36 -18.84
CA ASP A 194 17.48 -7.29 -18.87
C ASP A 194 18.56 -7.44 -17.78
N GLY A 195 18.47 -8.48 -16.96
CA GLY A 195 19.36 -8.74 -15.84
C GLY A 195 19.11 -7.84 -14.61
N ASN A 196 18.19 -6.90 -14.68
CA ASN A 196 17.84 -6.06 -13.53
C ASN A 196 17.09 -6.88 -12.47
N ARG A 197 17.53 -6.78 -11.22
CA ARG A 197 16.89 -7.43 -10.06
C ARG A 197 16.51 -6.42 -8.98
N ASN A 198 16.59 -5.13 -9.33
CA ASN A 198 16.27 -4.02 -8.42
C ASN A 198 14.86 -3.47 -8.72
N ASP A 199 13.84 -4.30 -8.52
CA ASP A 199 12.44 -3.90 -8.66
C ASP A 199 11.79 -3.74 -7.28
N PRO A 200 11.17 -2.58 -6.98
CA PRO A 200 10.59 -2.31 -5.67
C PRO A 200 9.48 -3.28 -5.26
N LEU A 201 8.69 -3.78 -6.21
CA LEU A 201 7.62 -4.75 -5.93
C LEU A 201 8.18 -6.17 -5.89
N LEU A 202 8.69 -6.65 -7.04
CA LEU A 202 9.02 -8.07 -7.24
C LEU A 202 10.26 -8.50 -6.47
N GLY A 203 11.25 -7.60 -6.37
CA GLY A 203 12.52 -7.86 -5.70
C GLY A 203 12.51 -7.58 -4.21
N HIS A 204 11.86 -6.49 -3.77
CA HIS A 204 12.07 -5.96 -2.42
C HIS A 204 10.87 -6.13 -1.48
N ASN A 205 9.64 -6.14 -2.00
CA ASN A 205 8.44 -5.92 -1.18
C ASN A 205 7.45 -7.10 -1.22
N ILE A 206 7.33 -7.81 -2.35
CA ILE A 206 6.24 -8.78 -2.56
C ILE A 206 6.14 -9.82 -1.41
N ILE A 207 7.26 -10.37 -0.96
CA ILE A 207 7.26 -11.38 0.11
C ILE A 207 7.09 -10.74 1.47
N THR A 208 7.92 -9.73 1.77
CA THR A 208 7.94 -9.11 3.10
C THR A 208 6.60 -8.49 3.45
N CYS A 209 5.87 -7.97 2.45
CA CYS A 209 4.55 -7.39 2.62
C CYS A 209 3.46 -8.46 2.72
N THR A 210 3.34 -9.35 1.72
CA THR A 210 2.21 -10.31 1.65
C THR A 210 2.31 -11.42 2.70
N HIS A 211 3.52 -11.74 3.19
CA HIS A 211 3.77 -12.73 4.25
C HIS A 211 3.81 -12.10 5.65
N TYR A 212 3.65 -10.78 5.77
CA TYR A 212 3.70 -10.11 7.05
C TYR A 212 2.60 -10.60 7.99
N ARG A 213 2.94 -10.79 9.25
CA ARG A 213 2.00 -11.20 10.30
C ARG A 213 1.59 -9.99 11.12
N LEU A 214 0.37 -9.53 10.93
CA LEU A 214 -0.19 -8.42 11.68
C LEU A 214 -0.36 -8.76 13.16
N ASP A 215 -0.01 -7.83 14.05
CA ASP A 215 -0.28 -7.97 15.49
C ASP A 215 -1.69 -7.46 15.80
N PHE A 216 -2.67 -8.35 15.65
CA PHE A 216 -4.07 -8.05 15.95
C PHE A 216 -4.34 -7.73 17.41
N GLY A 217 -3.46 -8.18 18.33
CA GLY A 217 -3.55 -7.83 19.76
C GLY A 217 -3.25 -6.35 19.96
N ALA A 218 -2.12 -5.88 19.43
CA ALA A 218 -1.73 -4.49 19.49
C ALA A 218 -2.70 -3.57 18.72
N LEU A 219 -3.16 -4.01 17.53
CA LEU A 219 -4.12 -3.23 16.73
C LEU A 219 -5.46 -3.01 17.46
N ARG A 220 -6.01 -4.04 18.13
CA ARG A 220 -7.23 -3.89 18.92
C ARG A 220 -7.05 -3.07 20.18
N ALA A 221 -5.84 -3.00 20.72
CA ALA A 221 -5.52 -2.22 21.92
C ALA A 221 -5.20 -0.75 21.59
N ALA A 222 -4.92 -0.43 20.33
CA ALA A 222 -4.61 0.94 19.92
C ALA A 222 -5.83 1.86 20.04
N SER A 223 -5.57 3.13 20.35
CA SER A 223 -6.60 4.19 20.38
C SER A 223 -7.00 4.68 18.98
N THR A 224 -6.31 4.23 17.95
CA THR A 224 -6.55 4.58 16.54
C THR A 224 -7.91 4.03 16.09
N LEU A 225 -8.74 4.86 15.47
CA LEU A 225 -9.89 4.37 14.72
C LEU A 225 -9.40 3.72 13.43
N ILE A 226 -9.52 2.40 13.33
CA ILE A 226 -9.11 1.63 12.14
C ILE A 226 -10.35 1.37 11.28
N VAL A 227 -10.26 1.77 10.02
CA VAL A 227 -11.25 1.50 8.97
C VAL A 227 -10.58 0.67 7.89
N ILE A 228 -11.11 -0.49 7.57
CA ILE A 228 -10.65 -1.31 6.46
C ILE A 228 -11.53 -1.01 5.24
N GLY A 229 -10.92 -0.51 4.17
CA GLY A 229 -11.58 -0.23 2.90
C GLY A 229 -11.45 -1.40 1.93
N VAL A 230 -12.52 -1.68 1.16
CA VAL A 230 -12.51 -2.67 0.06
C VAL A 230 -13.21 -2.06 -1.15
N GLY A 231 -12.57 -2.09 -2.31
CA GLY A 231 -13.14 -1.64 -3.56
C GLY A 231 -14.30 -2.51 -4.02
N THR A 232 -15.39 -1.90 -4.48
CA THR A 232 -16.57 -2.65 -4.93
C THR A 232 -16.29 -3.52 -6.15
N ALA A 233 -15.38 -3.08 -7.03
CA ALA A 233 -14.99 -3.83 -8.23
C ALA A 233 -13.88 -4.87 -7.96
N SER A 234 -13.15 -4.77 -6.85
CA SER A 234 -12.06 -5.69 -6.49
C SER A 234 -12.37 -6.59 -5.30
N ALA A 235 -13.60 -6.58 -4.79
CA ALA A 235 -13.98 -7.32 -3.58
C ALA A 235 -13.70 -8.83 -3.66
N GLN A 236 -13.74 -9.42 -4.86
CA GLN A 236 -13.43 -10.83 -5.10
C GLN A 236 -11.95 -11.07 -5.49
N GLN A 237 -11.18 -10.04 -5.76
CA GLN A 237 -9.76 -10.13 -6.05
C GLN A 237 -8.97 -10.35 -4.75
N ILE A 238 -7.75 -10.85 -4.88
CA ILE A 238 -6.96 -11.30 -3.73
C ILE A 238 -6.73 -10.22 -2.67
N ALA A 239 -6.49 -8.96 -3.07
CA ALA A 239 -6.27 -7.84 -2.13
C ALA A 239 -7.56 -7.43 -1.41
N GLY A 240 -8.70 -7.38 -2.12
CA GLY A 240 -10.02 -7.11 -1.53
C GLY A 240 -10.43 -8.19 -0.53
N ARG A 241 -10.23 -9.46 -0.89
CA ARG A 241 -10.45 -10.61 0.00
C ARG A 241 -9.56 -10.58 1.24
N ALA A 242 -8.27 -10.21 1.07
CA ALA A 242 -7.35 -10.07 2.19
C ALA A 242 -7.77 -8.91 3.13
N GLY A 243 -8.19 -7.78 2.56
CA GLY A 243 -8.74 -6.67 3.33
C GLY A 243 -9.97 -7.07 4.14
N ALA A 244 -10.93 -7.77 3.53
CA ALA A 244 -12.10 -8.30 4.22
C ALA A 244 -11.72 -9.28 5.36
N ALA A 245 -10.71 -10.13 5.13
CA ALA A 245 -10.20 -11.03 6.17
C ALA A 245 -9.54 -10.28 7.33
N VAL A 246 -8.79 -9.22 7.07
CA VAL A 246 -8.22 -8.34 8.11
C VAL A 246 -9.33 -7.67 8.92
N ALA A 247 -10.37 -7.14 8.26
CA ALA A 247 -11.52 -6.55 8.94
C ALA A 247 -12.18 -7.56 9.89
N ALA A 248 -12.47 -8.76 9.40
CA ALA A 248 -13.05 -9.84 10.20
C ALA A 248 -12.18 -10.19 11.43
N ARG A 249 -10.85 -10.25 11.27
CA ARG A 249 -9.91 -10.50 12.38
C ARG A 249 -9.90 -9.38 13.42
N LEU A 250 -10.17 -8.15 13.00
CA LEU A 250 -10.32 -7.00 13.91
C LEU A 250 -11.70 -6.91 14.54
N GLY A 251 -12.68 -7.67 14.07
CA GLY A 251 -14.09 -7.57 14.48
C GLY A 251 -14.80 -6.37 13.86
N LEU A 252 -14.35 -5.95 12.68
CA LEU A 252 -14.88 -4.81 11.92
C LEU A 252 -15.60 -5.30 10.65
N GLU A 253 -16.56 -4.49 10.18
CA GLU A 253 -17.11 -4.63 8.83
C GLU A 253 -16.30 -3.76 7.87
N PRO A 254 -15.91 -4.27 6.70
CA PRO A 254 -15.18 -3.46 5.73
C PRO A 254 -16.08 -2.39 5.12
N VAL A 255 -15.54 -1.19 4.92
CA VAL A 255 -16.22 -0.10 4.23
C VAL A 255 -16.03 -0.28 2.72
N ALA A 256 -17.13 -0.26 1.98
CA ALA A 256 -17.11 -0.35 0.52
C ALA A 256 -16.66 0.99 -0.09
N PHE A 257 -15.61 0.94 -0.90
CA PHE A 257 -15.12 2.08 -1.67
C PHE A 257 -15.50 1.95 -3.15
N PRO A 258 -15.85 3.06 -3.84
CA PRO A 258 -16.11 3.04 -5.28
C PRO A 258 -14.88 2.61 -6.09
N GLY A 259 -15.12 1.90 -7.19
CA GLY A 259 -14.07 1.37 -8.05
C GLY A 259 -13.41 0.11 -7.50
N GLY A 260 -12.19 -0.15 -7.96
CA GLY A 260 -11.39 -1.30 -7.57
C GLY A 260 -10.23 -0.92 -6.65
N HIS A 261 -9.16 -1.73 -6.74
CA HIS A 261 -7.90 -1.51 -6.02
C HIS A 261 -7.28 -0.13 -6.30
N ASP A 262 -7.48 0.37 -7.51
CA ASP A 262 -7.03 1.65 -8.04
C ASP A 262 -8.13 2.74 -8.05
N GLY A 263 -9.23 2.53 -7.31
CA GLY A 263 -10.42 3.38 -7.33
C GLY A 263 -10.16 4.86 -7.03
N PHE A 264 -9.06 5.19 -6.37
CA PHE A 264 -8.66 6.57 -6.03
C PHE A 264 -7.82 7.27 -7.12
N LEU A 265 -7.37 6.55 -8.16
CA LEU A 265 -6.55 7.13 -9.23
C LEU A 265 -7.39 7.94 -10.22
N GLY A 266 -6.85 9.07 -10.69
CA GLY A 266 -7.48 9.95 -11.66
C GLY A 266 -6.66 10.13 -12.94
N GLY A 267 -5.85 9.14 -13.31
CA GLY A 267 -4.98 9.14 -14.50
C GLY A 267 -3.53 8.78 -14.19
N GLU A 268 -3.15 8.74 -12.92
CA GLU A 268 -1.82 8.34 -12.51
C GLU A 268 -1.50 6.92 -13.00
N TYR A 269 -0.30 6.72 -13.53
CA TYR A 269 0.15 5.44 -14.12
C TYR A 269 -0.75 4.88 -15.23
N GLY A 270 -1.59 5.75 -15.84
CA GLY A 270 -2.59 5.34 -16.83
C GLY A 270 -3.83 4.66 -16.24
N GLY A 271 -3.94 4.59 -14.91
CA GLY A 271 -5.10 4.08 -14.19
C GLY A 271 -6.23 5.11 -14.13
N MET A 272 -7.47 4.66 -14.26
CA MET A 272 -8.65 5.51 -14.11
C MET A 272 -9.65 4.81 -13.20
N GLY A 273 -9.77 5.32 -11.98
CA GLY A 273 -10.74 4.89 -10.99
C GLY A 273 -11.99 5.77 -10.95
N GLU A 274 -12.54 5.93 -9.77
CA GLU A 274 -13.68 6.79 -9.45
C GLU A 274 -13.28 7.81 -8.36
N PRO A 275 -12.25 8.67 -8.60
CA PRO A 275 -11.59 9.44 -7.55
C PRO A 275 -12.52 10.38 -6.79
N ASP A 276 -13.51 11.00 -7.45
CA ASP A 276 -14.48 11.90 -6.80
C ASP A 276 -15.36 11.13 -5.79
N ALA A 277 -15.90 9.99 -6.23
CA ALA A 277 -16.75 9.14 -5.40
C ALA A 277 -15.92 8.47 -4.27
N PHE A 278 -14.68 8.06 -4.59
CA PHE A 278 -13.75 7.52 -3.61
C PHE A 278 -13.41 8.54 -2.53
N ALA A 279 -13.08 9.78 -2.91
CA ALA A 279 -12.79 10.88 -1.99
C ALA A 279 -13.95 11.16 -1.04
N ALA A 280 -15.19 11.11 -1.54
CA ALA A 280 -16.38 11.31 -0.73
C ALA A 280 -16.56 10.22 0.35
N VAL A 281 -16.23 8.94 0.04
CA VAL A 281 -16.25 7.85 1.02
C VAL A 281 -15.08 8.00 2.00
N LEU A 282 -13.88 8.31 1.50
CA LEU A 282 -12.70 8.51 2.33
C LEU A 282 -12.92 9.63 3.35
N ARG A 283 -13.52 10.75 2.93
CA ARG A 283 -13.82 11.87 3.85
C ARG A 283 -14.72 11.41 5.00
N ARG A 284 -15.82 10.70 4.70
CA ARG A 284 -16.70 10.16 5.75
C ARG A 284 -15.97 9.20 6.70
N ALA A 285 -15.09 8.37 6.16
CA ALA A 285 -14.31 7.42 6.97
C ALA A 285 -13.29 8.12 7.89
N LEU A 286 -12.77 9.29 7.47
CA LEU A 286 -11.86 10.10 8.28
C LEU A 286 -12.58 10.93 9.36
N ASP A 287 -13.85 11.26 9.14
CA ASP A 287 -14.66 12.04 10.09
C ASP A 287 -15.20 11.17 11.24
N GLY A 288 -15.28 9.86 11.09
CA GLY A 288 -15.69 8.86 12.10
C GLY A 288 -17.16 8.52 12.03
#